data_9d363f341d35a5fc8448d26951aabb5d
#
_entry.id   9d363f341d35a5fc8448d26951aabb5d
#
_cell.length_a   1.000
_cell.length_b   1.000
_cell.length_c   1.000
_cell.angle_alpha   90.00
_cell.angle_beta   90.00
_cell.angle_gamma   90.00
#
_symmetry.space_group_name_H-M   'P 1'
#
loop_
_entity.id
_entity.type
_entity.pdbx_description
1 polymer ?
#
loop_
_entity_poly.entity_id
_entity_poly.type
_entity_poly.pdbx_seq_one_letter_code
_entity_poly.pdbx_strand_id
1 'polypeptide(L)'
;MLEDVSLRVEPGEFVALVGPNGSGKSTLLKIILGLLAPSSGHVSLLGAEPRNLRERWRIGYVPQRPSLPPDFPATVEEVVGAGRLARRGWARRFKADDRDEIDHAIASVALTEMRTKRVGELSGGQQQRAFIAKAFASQPDLLVLDEPVAGVNAESQRRFAGSLTHLIADHGAGVLLVSHELGAVADDLDRVIVLKRKVLFDGPASDLAATGVSLGIHRDDLPLWLEGLH
;
A
#
# COMPACT_ATOMS: atom_id res chain seq x y z
N MET A 1 3.67 16.01 -16.03
CA MET A 1 4.80 16.17 -15.12
C MET A 1 4.25 16.64 -13.79
N LEU A 2 4.79 16.21 -12.65
CA LEU A 2 4.37 16.70 -11.34
C LEU A 2 4.91 18.11 -11.12
N GLU A 3 4.15 18.97 -10.48
CA GLU A 3 4.47 20.39 -10.28
C GLU A 3 4.16 20.74 -8.83
N ASP A 4 5.17 21.13 -8.07
CA ASP A 4 5.04 21.66 -6.72
C ASP A 4 4.18 20.76 -5.80
N VAL A 5 4.54 19.47 -5.72
CA VAL A 5 3.85 18.48 -4.91
C VAL A 5 4.55 18.36 -3.56
N SER A 6 3.84 18.68 -2.49
CA SER A 6 4.27 18.43 -1.12
C SER A 6 3.24 17.54 -0.44
N LEU A 7 3.71 16.48 0.20
CA LEU A 7 2.88 15.59 1.02
C LEU A 7 3.71 15.00 2.16
N ARG A 8 3.04 14.56 3.20
CA ARG A 8 3.63 13.88 4.34
C ARG A 8 2.74 12.73 4.75
N VAL A 9 3.30 11.67 5.29
CA VAL A 9 2.60 10.57 5.95
C VAL A 9 3.25 10.37 7.31
N GLU A 10 2.47 10.45 8.36
CA GLU A 10 2.95 10.27 9.72
C GLU A 10 2.91 8.79 10.16
N PRO A 11 3.69 8.41 11.17
CA PRO A 11 3.52 7.11 11.82
C PRO A 11 2.09 6.93 12.32
N GLY A 12 1.50 5.77 12.06
CA GLY A 12 0.13 5.45 12.45
C GLY A 12 -0.96 6.13 11.61
N GLU A 13 -0.62 6.89 10.58
CA GLU A 13 -1.58 7.58 9.72
C GLU A 13 -1.96 6.73 8.50
N PHE A 14 -3.25 6.68 8.18
CA PHE A 14 -3.77 6.03 6.98
C PHE A 14 -4.16 7.08 5.94
N VAL A 15 -3.32 7.26 4.94
CA VAL A 15 -3.46 8.27 3.88
C VAL A 15 -3.82 7.62 2.57
N ALA A 16 -4.85 8.10 1.90
CA ALA A 16 -5.16 7.74 0.53
C ALA A 16 -4.67 8.80 -0.47
N LEU A 17 -3.98 8.37 -1.51
CA LEU A 17 -3.61 9.20 -2.66
C LEU A 17 -4.49 8.84 -3.84
N VAL A 18 -5.39 9.73 -4.21
CA VAL A 18 -6.35 9.52 -5.28
C VAL A 18 -6.13 10.51 -6.43
N GLY A 19 -6.69 10.20 -7.59
CA GLY A 19 -6.62 11.06 -8.76
C GLY A 19 -6.81 10.28 -10.06
N PRO A 20 -7.15 10.96 -11.16
CA PRO A 20 -7.41 10.32 -12.44
C PRO A 20 -6.17 9.63 -13.02
N ASN A 21 -6.38 8.79 -14.03
CA ASN A 21 -5.27 8.19 -14.76
C ASN A 21 -4.41 9.27 -15.42
N GLY A 22 -3.09 9.12 -15.32
CA GLY A 22 -2.14 10.13 -15.80
C GLY A 22 -1.93 11.34 -14.89
N SER A 23 -2.54 11.38 -13.69
CA SER A 23 -2.37 12.48 -12.72
C SER A 23 -0.94 12.57 -12.13
N GLY A 24 -0.15 11.51 -12.26
CA GLY A 24 1.22 11.45 -11.75
C GLY A 24 1.41 10.54 -10.52
N LYS A 25 0.39 9.82 -10.04
CA LYS A 25 0.48 8.94 -8.85
C LYS A 25 1.65 7.96 -8.92
N SER A 26 1.76 7.19 -9.99
CA SER A 26 2.86 6.21 -10.14
C SER A 26 4.24 6.88 -10.27
N THR A 27 4.30 8.09 -10.84
CA THR A 27 5.55 8.87 -10.87
C THR A 27 5.93 9.33 -9.47
N LEU A 28 4.97 9.83 -8.70
CA LEU A 28 5.16 10.23 -7.31
C LEU A 28 5.61 9.04 -6.44
N LEU A 29 4.97 7.87 -6.59
CA LEU A 29 5.41 6.65 -5.89
C LEU A 29 6.85 6.28 -6.21
N LYS A 30 7.25 6.33 -7.48
CA LYS A 30 8.64 6.04 -7.88
C LYS A 30 9.62 7.02 -7.27
N ILE A 31 9.23 8.30 -7.12
CA ILE A 31 10.05 9.33 -6.47
C ILE A 31 10.14 9.03 -4.96
N ILE A 32 9.03 8.78 -4.28
CA ILE A 32 8.98 8.42 -2.86
C ILE A 32 9.87 7.21 -2.57
N LEU A 33 9.75 6.15 -3.38
CA LEU A 33 10.53 4.91 -3.21
C LEU A 33 12.01 5.04 -3.65
N GLY A 34 12.43 6.21 -4.15
CA GLY A 34 13.80 6.46 -4.62
C GLY A 34 14.16 5.76 -5.94
N LEU A 35 13.14 5.30 -6.69
CA LEU A 35 13.31 4.68 -8.02
C LEU A 35 13.46 5.74 -9.12
N LEU A 36 13.03 6.96 -8.85
CA LEU A 36 13.17 8.12 -9.74
C LEU A 36 13.64 9.32 -8.92
N ALA A 37 14.61 10.07 -9.41
CA ALA A 37 15.02 11.32 -8.78
C ALA A 37 14.04 12.45 -9.15
N PRO A 38 13.62 13.30 -8.20
CA PRO A 38 12.89 14.51 -8.53
C PRO A 38 13.80 15.48 -9.28
N SER A 39 13.24 16.30 -10.18
CA SER A 39 13.99 17.35 -10.86
C SER A 39 14.28 18.54 -9.96
N SER A 40 13.48 18.74 -8.91
CA SER A 40 13.66 19.75 -7.86
C SER A 40 12.97 19.29 -6.59
N GLY A 41 13.28 19.93 -5.47
CA GLY A 41 12.75 19.54 -4.15
C GLY A 41 13.53 18.38 -3.52
N HIS A 42 12.97 17.80 -2.45
CA HIS A 42 13.60 16.72 -1.71
C HIS A 42 12.55 15.71 -1.25
N VAL A 43 13.03 14.48 -1.00
CA VAL A 43 12.21 13.40 -0.42
C VAL A 43 12.94 12.87 0.81
N SER A 44 12.20 12.71 1.89
CA SER A 44 12.69 12.07 3.12
C SER A 44 11.80 10.87 3.44
N LEU A 45 12.40 9.71 3.62
CA LEU A 45 11.76 8.49 4.13
C LEU A 45 12.39 8.13 5.47
N LEU A 46 11.59 8.12 6.54
CA LEU A 46 12.05 7.81 7.88
C LEU A 46 13.30 8.64 8.29
N GLY A 47 13.32 9.92 7.91
CA GLY A 47 14.40 10.85 8.20
C GLY A 47 15.64 10.76 7.29
N ALA A 48 15.62 9.91 6.26
CA ALA A 48 16.73 9.77 5.30
C ALA A 48 16.27 9.98 3.86
N GLU A 49 17.19 10.37 3.00
CA GLU A 49 16.91 10.29 1.56
C GLU A 49 16.65 8.83 1.14
N PRO A 50 15.67 8.54 0.25
CA PRO A 50 15.30 7.18 -0.12
C PRO A 50 16.48 6.32 -0.62
N ARG A 51 17.45 6.92 -1.30
CA ARG A 51 18.66 6.23 -1.81
C ARG A 51 19.63 5.86 -0.70
N ASN A 52 19.62 6.58 0.41
CA ASN A 52 20.51 6.42 1.56
C ASN A 52 19.88 5.56 2.66
N LEU A 53 18.60 5.16 2.51
CA LEU A 53 17.93 4.33 3.48
C LEU A 53 18.54 2.91 3.51
N ARG A 54 19.21 2.59 4.60
CA ARG A 54 19.91 1.29 4.78
C ARG A 54 18.93 0.17 5.10
N GLU A 55 17.94 0.47 5.94
CA GLU A 55 16.94 -0.48 6.43
C GLU A 55 15.70 -0.47 5.53
N ARG A 56 15.86 -0.89 4.27
CA ARG A 56 14.78 -0.88 3.27
C ARG A 56 13.59 -1.78 3.64
N TRP A 57 13.76 -2.74 4.53
CA TRP A 57 12.70 -3.58 5.06
C TRP A 57 11.65 -2.78 5.86
N ARG A 58 12.02 -1.58 6.36
CA ARG A 58 11.10 -0.66 7.05
C ARG A 58 10.07 -0.02 6.12
N ILE A 59 10.27 -0.18 4.79
CA ILE A 59 9.31 0.26 3.77
C ILE A 59 8.73 -0.99 3.12
N GLY A 60 7.45 -1.24 3.36
CA GLY A 60 6.67 -2.23 2.63
C GLY A 60 6.16 -1.62 1.32
N TYR A 61 6.39 -2.26 0.19
CA TYR A 61 5.82 -1.83 -1.08
C TYR A 61 5.08 -2.98 -1.76
N VAL A 62 3.83 -2.72 -2.11
CA VAL A 62 2.99 -3.66 -2.85
C VAL A 62 2.59 -3.01 -4.18
N PRO A 63 3.12 -3.49 -5.31
CA PRO A 63 2.78 -2.96 -6.63
C PRO A 63 1.38 -3.39 -7.06
N GLN A 64 0.79 -2.66 -7.99
CA GLN A 64 -0.54 -2.91 -8.56
C GLN A 64 -0.69 -4.34 -9.12
N ARG A 65 0.34 -4.84 -9.79
CA ARG A 65 0.39 -6.22 -10.31
C ARG A 65 1.75 -6.83 -10.02
N PRO A 66 1.81 -7.76 -9.07
CA PRO A 66 3.03 -8.56 -8.94
C PRO A 66 3.18 -9.41 -10.20
N SER A 67 4.30 -9.21 -10.90
CA SER A 67 4.61 -10.02 -12.09
C SER A 67 5.46 -11.21 -11.67
N LEU A 68 4.83 -12.37 -11.56
CA LEU A 68 5.54 -13.63 -11.34
C LEU A 68 5.38 -14.54 -12.56
N PRO A 69 6.43 -15.25 -12.96
CA PRO A 69 6.30 -16.34 -13.92
C PRO A 69 5.29 -17.39 -13.43
N PRO A 70 4.48 -18.01 -14.32
CA PRO A 70 3.54 -19.06 -13.91
C PRO A 70 4.21 -20.28 -13.25
N ASP A 71 5.44 -20.53 -13.58
CA ASP A 71 6.29 -21.62 -13.05
C ASP A 71 7.12 -21.20 -11.83
N PHE A 72 6.83 -20.04 -11.22
CA PHE A 72 7.55 -19.58 -10.05
C PHE A 72 7.44 -20.59 -8.90
N PRO A 73 8.56 -21.17 -8.43
CA PRO A 73 8.52 -22.39 -7.62
C PRO A 73 8.19 -22.15 -6.15
N ALA A 74 8.25 -20.90 -5.67
CA ALA A 74 8.07 -20.61 -4.26
C ALA A 74 6.61 -20.72 -3.83
N THR A 75 6.40 -21.26 -2.63
CA THR A 75 5.10 -21.34 -1.96
C THR A 75 4.70 -19.99 -1.36
N VAL A 76 3.43 -19.86 -0.95
CA VAL A 76 2.93 -18.68 -0.23
C VAL A 76 3.77 -18.40 1.01
N GLU A 77 4.04 -19.44 1.82
CA GLU A 77 4.85 -19.31 3.03
C GLU A 77 6.27 -18.80 2.75
N GLU A 78 6.91 -19.31 1.71
CA GLU A 78 8.26 -18.88 1.32
C GLU A 78 8.27 -17.43 0.83
N VAL A 79 7.27 -17.02 0.05
CA VAL A 79 7.14 -15.63 -0.41
C VAL A 79 6.89 -14.69 0.77
N VAL A 80 6.00 -15.04 1.68
CA VAL A 80 5.71 -14.24 2.88
C VAL A 80 6.92 -14.20 3.81
N GLY A 81 7.58 -15.35 4.02
CA GLY A 81 8.81 -15.47 4.79
C GLY A 81 9.95 -14.58 4.26
N ALA A 82 10.00 -14.32 2.95
CA ALA A 82 10.99 -13.40 2.39
C ALA A 82 10.87 -11.97 2.97
N GLY A 83 9.68 -11.55 3.42
CA GLY A 83 9.48 -10.30 4.15
C GLY A 83 10.26 -10.29 5.47
N ARG A 84 10.21 -11.37 6.24
CA ARG A 84 10.98 -11.50 7.50
C ARG A 84 12.48 -11.55 7.27
N LEU A 85 12.92 -12.23 6.19
CA LEU A 85 14.34 -12.29 5.83
C LEU A 85 14.92 -10.90 5.53
N ALA A 86 14.15 -10.03 4.89
CA ALA A 86 14.57 -8.66 4.62
C ALA A 86 14.90 -7.89 5.92
N ARG A 87 14.18 -8.15 7.01
CA ARG A 87 14.41 -7.53 8.33
C ARG A 87 15.59 -8.17 9.07
N ARG A 88 15.70 -9.50 9.03
CA ARG A 88 16.71 -10.24 9.81
C ARG A 88 18.06 -10.40 9.14
N GLY A 89 18.11 -10.24 7.82
CA GLY A 89 19.26 -10.65 7.02
C GLY A 89 19.19 -12.15 6.66
N TRP A 90 19.50 -12.45 5.44
CA TRP A 90 19.26 -13.73 4.76
C TRP A 90 20.05 -14.94 5.34
N ALA A 91 21.10 -14.69 6.11
CA ALA A 91 21.90 -15.78 6.71
C ALA A 91 21.37 -16.29 8.06
N ARG A 92 20.25 -15.76 8.57
CA ARG A 92 19.71 -16.13 9.89
C ARG A 92 18.49 -17.05 9.74
N ARG A 93 18.47 -18.14 10.51
CA ARG A 93 17.29 -19.00 10.61
C ARG A 93 16.12 -18.25 11.26
N PHE A 94 14.90 -18.56 10.82
CA PHE A 94 13.69 -18.07 11.48
C PHE A 94 13.63 -18.57 12.93
N LYS A 95 13.28 -17.66 13.83
CA LYS A 95 12.94 -17.98 15.22
C LYS A 95 11.44 -18.28 15.32
N ALA A 96 10.97 -18.63 16.52
CA ALA A 96 9.54 -18.83 16.77
C ALA A 96 8.73 -17.58 16.39
N ASP A 97 9.11 -16.42 16.91
CA ASP A 97 8.45 -15.14 16.64
C ASP A 97 8.33 -14.83 15.14
N ASP A 98 9.31 -15.24 14.31
CA ASP A 98 9.23 -15.00 12.86
C ASP A 98 8.19 -15.89 12.19
N ARG A 99 8.01 -17.10 12.70
CA ARG A 99 6.99 -18.02 12.20
C ARG A 99 5.60 -17.54 12.58
N ASP A 100 5.44 -17.07 13.82
CA ASP A 100 4.19 -16.51 14.31
C ASP A 100 3.76 -15.30 13.47
N GLU A 101 4.70 -14.43 13.12
CA GLU A 101 4.45 -13.27 12.24
C GLU A 101 4.11 -13.69 10.80
N ILE A 102 4.78 -14.71 10.25
CA ILE A 102 4.45 -15.26 8.93
C ILE A 102 3.05 -15.85 8.94
N ASP A 103 2.70 -16.61 9.99
CA ASP A 103 1.40 -17.23 10.15
C ASP A 103 0.30 -16.17 10.27
N HIS A 104 0.53 -15.15 11.09
CA HIS A 104 -0.36 -14.02 11.24
C HIS A 104 -0.57 -13.27 9.92
N ALA A 105 0.51 -12.95 9.20
CA ALA A 105 0.43 -12.27 7.92
C ALA A 105 -0.33 -13.08 6.85
N ILE A 106 -0.16 -14.42 6.81
CA ILE A 106 -0.90 -15.30 5.90
C ILE A 106 -2.39 -15.33 6.26
N ALA A 107 -2.70 -15.43 7.56
CA ALA A 107 -4.07 -15.48 8.05
C ALA A 107 -4.82 -14.16 7.78
N SER A 108 -4.17 -13.01 7.99
CA SER A 108 -4.76 -11.69 7.79
C SER A 108 -5.25 -11.45 6.36
N VAL A 109 -4.62 -12.10 5.37
CA VAL A 109 -5.03 -12.02 3.96
C VAL A 109 -5.85 -13.23 3.49
N ALA A 110 -6.33 -14.09 4.41
CA ALA A 110 -7.11 -15.30 4.12
C ALA A 110 -6.43 -16.24 3.10
N LEU A 111 -5.16 -16.55 3.31
CA LEU A 111 -4.39 -17.51 2.51
C LEU A 111 -3.93 -18.75 3.30
N THR A 112 -4.41 -18.98 4.51
CA THR A 112 -4.01 -20.10 5.38
C THR A 112 -4.09 -21.45 4.68
N GLU A 113 -5.22 -21.74 4.01
CA GLU A 113 -5.44 -22.98 3.28
C GLU A 113 -4.55 -23.14 2.02
N MET A 114 -3.90 -22.06 1.61
CA MET A 114 -3.05 -22.01 0.43
C MET A 114 -1.56 -21.88 0.76
N ARG A 115 -1.23 -21.97 2.05
CA ARG A 115 0.11 -21.74 2.59
C ARG A 115 1.22 -22.48 1.83
N THR A 116 0.99 -23.74 1.51
CA THR A 116 1.95 -24.62 0.82
C THR A 116 1.81 -24.64 -0.69
N LYS A 117 0.82 -23.93 -1.26
CA LYS A 117 0.66 -23.82 -2.71
C LYS A 117 1.71 -22.89 -3.29
N ARG A 118 2.14 -23.18 -4.51
CA ARG A 118 3.04 -22.30 -5.27
C ARG A 118 2.30 -21.02 -5.64
N VAL A 119 2.95 -19.86 -5.47
CA VAL A 119 2.33 -18.58 -5.78
C VAL A 119 1.99 -18.45 -7.26
N GLY A 120 2.79 -19.08 -8.17
CA GLY A 120 2.49 -19.12 -9.59
C GLY A 120 1.18 -19.85 -9.96
N GLU A 121 0.67 -20.74 -9.10
CA GLU A 121 -0.59 -21.50 -9.32
C GLU A 121 -1.82 -20.72 -8.81
N LEU A 122 -1.62 -19.62 -8.10
CA LEU A 122 -2.70 -18.82 -7.52
C LEU A 122 -3.34 -17.91 -8.57
N SER A 123 -4.62 -17.56 -8.35
CA SER A 123 -5.27 -16.50 -9.11
C SER A 123 -4.57 -15.15 -8.88
N GLY A 124 -4.69 -14.20 -9.80
CA GLY A 124 -4.06 -12.89 -9.67
C GLY A 124 -4.38 -12.18 -8.35
N GLY A 125 -5.64 -12.25 -7.89
CA GLY A 125 -6.04 -11.68 -6.60
C GLY A 125 -5.44 -12.42 -5.39
N GLN A 126 -5.22 -13.74 -5.49
CA GLN A 126 -4.52 -14.49 -4.45
C GLN A 126 -3.02 -14.19 -4.44
N GLN A 127 -2.40 -14.03 -5.61
CA GLN A 127 -1.01 -13.58 -5.73
C GLN A 127 -0.84 -12.21 -5.08
N GLN A 128 -1.73 -11.26 -5.40
CA GLN A 128 -1.73 -9.93 -4.80
C GLN A 128 -1.77 -10.01 -3.26
N ARG A 129 -2.67 -10.82 -2.70
CA ARG A 129 -2.76 -11.04 -1.25
C ARG A 129 -1.49 -11.65 -0.66
N ALA A 130 -0.81 -12.55 -1.36
CA ALA A 130 0.47 -13.10 -0.90
C ALA A 130 1.57 -12.03 -0.83
N PHE A 131 1.60 -11.05 -1.76
CA PHE A 131 2.52 -9.93 -1.71
C PHE A 131 2.18 -8.92 -0.61
N ILE A 132 0.90 -8.73 -0.32
CA ILE A 132 0.45 -7.94 0.83
C ILE A 132 0.93 -8.60 2.13
N ALA A 133 0.69 -9.91 2.30
CA ALA A 133 1.18 -10.67 3.44
C ALA A 133 2.71 -10.60 3.59
N LYS A 134 3.46 -10.69 2.49
CA LYS A 134 4.91 -10.48 2.49
C LYS A 134 5.30 -9.11 3.04
N ALA A 135 4.60 -8.06 2.64
CA ALA A 135 4.86 -6.72 3.15
C ALA A 135 4.51 -6.62 4.65
N PHE A 136 3.39 -7.19 5.10
CA PHE A 136 3.00 -7.24 6.51
C PHE A 136 4.03 -7.99 7.37
N ALA A 137 4.49 -9.16 6.91
CA ALA A 137 5.47 -9.96 7.63
C ALA A 137 6.79 -9.22 7.89
N SER A 138 7.17 -8.21 7.10
CA SER A 138 8.33 -7.38 7.38
C SER A 138 8.12 -6.41 8.55
N GLN A 139 6.86 -6.16 8.98
CA GLN A 139 6.49 -5.15 9.98
C GLN A 139 7.11 -3.78 9.61
N PRO A 140 6.68 -3.19 8.49
CA PRO A 140 7.26 -1.94 8.01
C PRO A 140 6.80 -0.75 8.86
N ASP A 141 7.59 0.32 8.91
CA ASP A 141 7.17 1.60 9.49
C ASP A 141 6.33 2.42 8.50
N LEU A 142 6.53 2.19 7.21
CA LEU A 142 5.70 2.76 6.13
C LEU A 142 5.31 1.67 5.14
N LEU A 143 4.02 1.52 4.92
CA LEU A 143 3.46 0.65 3.91
C LEU A 143 2.92 1.48 2.74
N VAL A 144 3.44 1.23 1.54
CA VAL A 144 3.02 1.87 0.30
C VAL A 144 2.31 0.84 -0.57
N LEU A 145 1.06 1.11 -0.91
CA LEU A 145 0.19 0.20 -1.65
C LEU A 145 -0.25 0.87 -2.95
N ASP A 146 0.06 0.26 -4.08
CA ASP A 146 -0.31 0.76 -5.41
C ASP A 146 -1.46 -0.09 -5.97
N GLU A 147 -2.70 0.43 -5.88
CA GLU A 147 -3.94 -0.21 -6.32
C GLU A 147 -4.12 -1.68 -5.85
N PRO A 148 -4.00 -1.95 -4.55
CA PRO A 148 -3.85 -3.32 -4.01
C PRO A 148 -5.12 -4.16 -4.13
N VAL A 149 -6.29 -3.55 -4.30
CA VAL A 149 -7.61 -4.23 -4.32
C VAL A 149 -8.35 -4.09 -5.64
N ALA A 150 -7.69 -3.63 -6.69
CA ALA A 150 -8.30 -3.50 -8.02
C ALA A 150 -8.82 -4.85 -8.50
N GLY A 151 -10.14 -4.93 -8.81
CA GLY A 151 -10.79 -6.15 -9.28
C GLY A 151 -11.02 -7.24 -8.21
N VAL A 152 -10.94 -6.90 -6.92
CA VAL A 152 -11.22 -7.81 -5.80
C VAL A 152 -12.65 -7.58 -5.30
N ASN A 153 -13.36 -8.66 -4.89
CA ASN A 153 -14.72 -8.54 -4.38
C ASN A 153 -14.80 -7.81 -3.03
N ALA A 154 -15.98 -7.26 -2.70
CA ALA A 154 -16.20 -6.42 -1.52
C ALA A 154 -15.85 -7.10 -0.18
N GLU A 155 -16.06 -8.42 -0.05
CA GLU A 155 -15.69 -9.15 1.17
C GLU A 155 -14.17 -9.17 1.37
N SER A 156 -13.42 -9.46 0.31
CA SER A 156 -11.95 -9.44 0.35
C SER A 156 -11.38 -8.04 0.56
N GLN A 157 -12.05 -7.01 0.05
CA GLN A 157 -11.69 -5.61 0.30
C GLN A 157 -11.87 -5.25 1.79
N ARG A 158 -12.98 -5.65 2.43
CA ARG A 158 -13.21 -5.42 3.88
C ARG A 158 -12.17 -6.14 4.75
N ARG A 159 -11.83 -7.39 4.42
CA ARG A 159 -10.79 -8.14 5.13
C ARG A 159 -9.43 -7.45 5.00
N PHE A 160 -9.14 -6.94 3.81
CA PHE A 160 -7.92 -6.18 3.56
C PHE A 160 -7.89 -4.89 4.37
N ALA A 161 -8.99 -4.12 4.41
CA ALA A 161 -9.12 -2.92 5.25
C ALA A 161 -8.83 -3.23 6.72
N GLY A 162 -9.49 -4.27 7.28
CA GLY A 162 -9.25 -4.71 8.65
C GLY A 162 -7.78 -5.10 8.92
N SER A 163 -7.10 -5.70 7.93
CA SER A 163 -5.68 -6.04 8.07
C SER A 163 -4.78 -4.81 8.10
N LEU A 164 -5.13 -3.75 7.34
CA LEU A 164 -4.41 -2.47 7.40
C LEU A 164 -4.61 -1.76 8.73
N THR A 165 -5.86 -1.69 9.21
CA THR A 165 -6.19 -1.08 10.50
C THR A 165 -5.44 -1.79 11.63
N HIS A 166 -5.35 -3.12 11.60
CA HIS A 166 -4.59 -3.90 12.56
C HIS A 166 -3.08 -3.59 12.50
N LEU A 167 -2.49 -3.53 11.30
CA LEU A 167 -1.09 -3.17 11.12
C LEU A 167 -0.77 -1.77 11.67
N ILE A 168 -1.67 -0.82 11.46
CA ILE A 168 -1.55 0.54 11.98
C ILE A 168 -1.62 0.53 13.51
N ALA A 169 -2.65 -0.12 14.08
CA ALA A 169 -2.89 -0.13 15.51
C ALA A 169 -1.78 -0.85 16.29
N ASP A 170 -1.29 -1.99 15.81
CA ASP A 170 -0.34 -2.83 16.55
C ASP A 170 1.11 -2.40 16.34
N HIS A 171 1.44 -1.84 15.19
CA HIS A 171 2.82 -1.53 14.83
C HIS A 171 3.09 -0.04 14.61
N GLY A 172 2.06 0.81 14.64
CA GLY A 172 2.20 2.25 14.39
C GLY A 172 2.68 2.58 12.97
N ALA A 173 2.46 1.67 12.01
CA ALA A 173 2.89 1.87 10.63
C ALA A 173 2.09 2.99 9.97
N GLY A 174 2.76 3.91 9.27
CA GLY A 174 2.09 4.81 8.33
C GLY A 174 1.68 4.03 7.09
N VAL A 175 0.52 4.33 6.51
CA VAL A 175 0.02 3.69 5.28
C VAL A 175 -0.27 4.73 4.22
N LEU A 176 0.33 4.57 3.04
CA LEU A 176 0.01 5.34 1.84
C LEU A 176 -0.65 4.41 0.81
N LEU A 177 -1.95 4.54 0.66
CA LEU A 177 -2.75 3.80 -0.29
C LEU A 177 -2.97 4.62 -1.55
N VAL A 178 -2.48 4.15 -2.69
CA VAL A 178 -2.83 4.73 -3.99
C VAL A 178 -3.96 3.93 -4.58
N SER A 179 -5.10 4.57 -4.81
CA SER A 179 -6.27 3.90 -5.37
C SER A 179 -7.14 4.89 -6.12
N HIS A 180 -7.93 4.38 -7.04
CA HIS A 180 -9.06 5.10 -7.66
C HIS A 180 -10.41 4.65 -7.06
N GLU A 181 -10.41 3.56 -6.27
CA GLU A 181 -11.55 3.02 -5.54
C GLU A 181 -11.20 2.89 -4.06
N LEU A 182 -11.86 3.64 -3.21
CA LEU A 182 -11.60 3.61 -1.76
C LEU A 182 -12.69 2.85 -0.98
N GLY A 183 -13.82 2.55 -1.57
CA GLY A 183 -15.04 1.96 -1.01
C GLY A 183 -14.92 1.33 0.38
N ALA A 184 -14.23 0.19 0.48
CA ALA A 184 -14.14 -0.57 1.74
C ALA A 184 -13.20 0.02 2.80
N VAL A 185 -12.32 0.96 2.42
CA VAL A 185 -11.34 1.58 3.35
C VAL A 185 -11.68 3.02 3.69
N ALA A 186 -12.73 3.59 3.08
CA ALA A 186 -13.06 5.02 3.20
C ALA A 186 -13.28 5.46 4.65
N ASP A 187 -13.93 4.60 5.45
CA ASP A 187 -14.25 4.90 6.85
C ASP A 187 -13.02 4.80 7.79
N ASP A 188 -11.96 4.13 7.34
CA ASP A 188 -10.73 3.93 8.11
C ASP A 188 -9.64 4.96 7.77
N LEU A 189 -9.88 5.85 6.78
CA LEU A 189 -8.90 6.83 6.34
C LEU A 189 -8.84 8.04 7.25
N ASP A 190 -7.64 8.39 7.68
CA ASP A 190 -7.39 9.65 8.38
C ASP A 190 -7.39 10.83 7.41
N ARG A 191 -6.84 10.63 6.20
CA ARG A 191 -6.62 11.71 5.26
C ARG A 191 -6.65 11.24 3.80
N VAL A 192 -7.15 12.11 2.93
CA VAL A 192 -7.18 11.91 1.47
C VAL A 192 -6.40 13.04 0.79
N ILE A 193 -5.55 12.67 -0.14
CA ILE A 193 -4.81 13.58 -1.00
C ILE A 193 -5.29 13.39 -2.43
N VAL A 194 -5.83 14.44 -3.05
CA VAL A 194 -6.23 14.44 -4.46
C VAL A 194 -5.10 15.00 -5.31
N LEU A 195 -4.59 14.19 -6.23
CA LEU A 195 -3.49 14.54 -7.13
C LEU A 195 -3.97 14.68 -8.57
N LYS A 196 -3.70 15.84 -9.19
CA LYS A 196 -3.82 16.08 -10.64
C LYS A 196 -2.65 16.96 -11.09
N ARG A 197 -1.46 16.37 -11.23
CA ARG A 197 -0.15 17.01 -11.40
C ARG A 197 0.30 17.85 -10.22
N LYS A 198 -0.64 18.47 -9.52
CA LYS A 198 -0.50 19.20 -8.26
C LYS A 198 -1.38 18.55 -7.22
N VAL A 199 -1.13 18.81 -5.96
CA VAL A 199 -2.07 18.48 -4.89
C VAL A 199 -3.23 19.47 -5.01
N LEU A 200 -4.44 18.97 -5.24
CA LEU A 200 -5.67 19.76 -5.31
C LEU A 200 -6.40 19.80 -3.98
N PHE A 201 -6.26 18.74 -3.19
CA PHE A 201 -6.84 18.62 -1.85
C PHE A 201 -5.90 17.78 -0.99
N ASP A 202 -5.82 18.11 0.28
CA ASP A 202 -5.12 17.38 1.33
C ASP A 202 -5.83 17.61 2.65
N GLY A 203 -6.58 16.63 3.14
CA GLY A 203 -7.38 16.75 4.35
C GLY A 203 -8.23 15.51 4.64
N PRO A 204 -9.09 15.56 5.69
CA PRO A 204 -10.01 14.47 6.05
C PRO A 204 -10.94 14.09 4.90
N ALA A 205 -11.30 12.81 4.81
CA ALA A 205 -12.19 12.30 3.74
C ALA A 205 -13.57 12.99 3.77
N SER A 206 -14.09 13.32 4.96
CA SER A 206 -15.34 14.07 5.15
C SER A 206 -15.35 15.43 4.46
N ASP A 207 -14.22 16.11 4.46
CA ASP A 207 -14.10 17.47 3.90
C ASP A 207 -14.03 17.42 2.37
N LEU A 208 -13.54 16.32 1.80
CA LEU A 208 -13.49 16.12 0.36
C LEU A 208 -14.89 16.12 -0.28
N ALA A 209 -15.87 15.47 0.36
CA ALA A 209 -17.25 15.45 -0.11
C ALA A 209 -17.85 16.87 -0.19
N ALA A 210 -17.51 17.73 0.79
CA ALA A 210 -17.95 19.14 0.81
C ALA A 210 -17.22 20.02 -0.21
N THR A 211 -15.97 19.72 -0.54
CA THR A 211 -15.11 20.57 -1.39
C THR A 211 -14.99 20.08 -2.83
N GLY A 212 -15.39 18.84 -3.13
CA GLY A 212 -15.23 18.21 -4.45
C GLY A 212 -15.79 19.03 -5.62
N VAL A 213 -16.86 19.76 -5.41
CA VAL A 213 -17.47 20.68 -6.40
C VAL A 213 -16.62 21.95 -6.60
N SER A 214 -15.91 22.40 -5.55
CA SER A 214 -15.09 23.63 -5.58
C SER A 214 -13.70 23.41 -6.20
N LEU A 215 -13.21 22.17 -6.25
CA LEU A 215 -11.87 21.86 -6.76
C LEU A 215 -11.77 21.81 -8.28
N GLY A 216 -12.86 22.10 -9.01
CA GLY A 216 -12.88 22.03 -10.47
C GLY A 216 -12.61 20.63 -11.02
N ILE A 217 -12.86 19.62 -10.22
CA ILE A 217 -12.82 18.21 -10.61
C ILE A 217 -14.18 17.90 -11.25
N HIS A 218 -14.21 17.48 -12.54
CA HIS A 218 -15.43 16.99 -13.14
C HIS A 218 -15.97 15.78 -12.36
N ARG A 219 -17.30 15.63 -12.29
CA ARG A 219 -17.93 14.45 -11.64
C ARG A 219 -17.35 13.14 -12.14
N ASP A 220 -17.04 13.07 -13.43
CA ASP A 220 -16.44 11.88 -14.08
C ASP A 220 -14.98 11.60 -13.64
N ASP A 221 -14.31 12.58 -13.03
CA ASP A 221 -12.95 12.48 -12.50
C ASP A 221 -12.94 12.19 -10.98
N LEU A 222 -14.12 12.26 -10.34
CA LEU A 222 -14.25 11.92 -8.92
C LEU A 222 -14.29 10.41 -8.77
N PRO A 223 -13.61 9.86 -7.76
CA PRO A 223 -13.75 8.45 -7.43
C PRO A 223 -15.21 8.10 -7.12
N LEU A 224 -15.71 6.97 -7.67
CA LEU A 224 -17.10 6.50 -7.56
C LEU A 224 -17.64 6.42 -6.11
N TRP A 225 -16.76 6.31 -5.11
CA TRP A 225 -17.13 6.24 -3.70
C TRP A 225 -17.60 7.60 -3.12
N LEU A 226 -17.29 8.74 -3.77
CA LEU A 226 -17.83 10.03 -3.36
C LEU A 226 -19.33 10.19 -3.66
N GLU A 227 -19.86 9.40 -4.59
CA GLU A 227 -21.30 9.42 -4.91
C GLU A 227 -22.17 8.78 -3.80
N GLY A 228 -21.58 8.00 -2.89
CA GLY A 228 -22.27 7.31 -1.79
C GLY A 228 -22.27 8.05 -0.45
N LEU A 229 -21.66 9.25 -0.36
CA LEU A 229 -21.57 10.06 0.86
C LEU A 229 -22.68 11.12 0.97
N HIS A 230 -23.88 10.84 0.45
CA HIS A 230 -25.08 11.69 0.58
C HIS A 230 -26.04 11.17 1.64
#